data_710889d56155de7464d6aead0f00c1bb
#
_entry.id   710889d56155de7464d6aead0f00c1bb
#
_cell.length_a   1.000
_cell.length_b   1.000
_cell.length_c   1.000
_cell.angle_alpha   90.00
_cell.angle_beta   90.00
_cell.angle_gamma   90.00
#
_symmetry.space_group_name_H-M   'P 1'
#
loop_
_entity.id
_entity.type
_entity.pdbx_description
1 polymer ?
#
loop_
_entity_poly.entity_id
_entity_poly.type
_entity_poly.pdbx_seq_one_letter_code
_entity_poly.pdbx_strand_id
1 'polypeptide(L)'
;MIEALIFDLDSCLAPAMEIGTEPYGPALEAIEEANLGTLSSNALEEAINDIWSHPFDMVANKHGFSTAMIEAGIREFGKIETPGPLHGYGDLSFLDSFDIPLFLVTSGFRRLQESKVRALGIVDHFLEVVVDAIDEPEARIRKKGIIKGILDIHGFSRDRIIVVGDSQHSEIKVAEELGIRSVQTLRPGVSPAPKATYHIQDLGELPDLLESLDLE
;
A
#
# COMPACT_ATOMS: atom_id res chain seq x y z
N MET A 1 18.70 -13.59 -13.55
CA MET A 1 18.21 -14.00 -12.20
C MET A 1 17.70 -12.78 -11.48
N ILE A 2 16.50 -12.86 -10.91
CA ILE A 2 15.91 -11.79 -10.07
C ILE A 2 16.65 -11.71 -8.73
N GLU A 3 16.94 -10.49 -8.26
CA GLU A 3 17.73 -10.24 -7.05
C GLU A 3 16.90 -9.78 -5.85
N ALA A 4 15.72 -9.20 -6.08
CA ALA A 4 14.82 -8.77 -5.01
C ALA A 4 13.37 -8.61 -5.50
N LEU A 5 12.44 -8.70 -4.55
CA LEU A 5 11.01 -8.39 -4.74
C LEU A 5 10.61 -7.24 -3.82
N ILE A 6 9.80 -6.33 -4.35
CA ILE A 6 9.24 -5.20 -3.59
C ILE A 6 7.71 -5.33 -3.60
N PHE A 7 7.13 -5.61 -2.45
CA PHE A 7 5.69 -5.83 -2.28
C PHE A 7 4.97 -4.57 -1.78
N ASP A 8 3.74 -4.37 -2.24
CA ASP A 8 2.75 -3.57 -1.53
C ASP A 8 2.04 -4.41 -0.45
N LEU A 9 1.30 -3.75 0.43
CA LEU A 9 0.55 -4.37 1.51
C LEU A 9 -0.93 -4.50 1.19
N ASP A 10 -1.62 -3.37 1.13
CA ASP A 10 -3.08 -3.30 1.01
C ASP A 10 -3.55 -3.75 -0.39
N SER A 11 -4.53 -4.63 -0.44
CA SER A 11 -5.03 -5.28 -1.66
C SER A 11 -4.00 -6.11 -2.44
N CYS A 12 -2.79 -6.24 -1.92
CA CYS A 12 -1.73 -7.13 -2.44
C CYS A 12 -1.53 -8.34 -1.52
N LEU A 13 -1.08 -8.14 -0.29
CA LEU A 13 -0.85 -9.18 0.72
C LEU A 13 -2.07 -9.38 1.63
N ALA A 14 -2.83 -8.32 1.90
CA ALA A 14 -4.02 -8.37 2.76
C ALA A 14 -5.12 -7.47 2.22
N PRO A 15 -6.42 -7.79 2.46
CA PRO A 15 -7.50 -6.86 2.17
C PRO A 15 -7.32 -5.55 2.93
N ALA A 16 -7.40 -4.40 2.24
CA ALA A 16 -7.20 -3.08 2.85
C ALA A 16 -8.11 -2.87 4.07
N MET A 17 -9.34 -3.40 4.02
CA MET A 17 -10.38 -3.26 5.03
C MET A 17 -10.51 -4.46 5.98
N GLU A 18 -9.51 -5.35 6.06
CA GLU A 18 -9.57 -6.51 6.95
C GLU A 18 -9.71 -6.14 8.43
N ILE A 19 -9.21 -4.96 8.82
CA ILE A 19 -9.37 -4.45 10.21
C ILE A 19 -10.81 -4.01 10.54
N GLY A 20 -11.72 -3.98 9.55
CA GLY A 20 -13.08 -3.46 9.70
C GLY A 20 -13.15 -1.92 9.63
N THR A 21 -14.36 -1.39 9.77
CA THR A 21 -14.61 0.07 9.71
C THR A 21 -14.61 0.74 11.08
N GLU A 22 -14.83 -0.01 12.15
CA GLU A 22 -14.97 0.52 13.52
C GLU A 22 -13.78 1.37 13.98
N PRO A 23 -12.51 0.99 13.73
CA PRO A 23 -11.37 1.80 14.17
C PRO A 23 -11.29 3.19 13.52
N TYR A 24 -11.96 3.38 12.39
CA TYR A 24 -11.95 4.66 11.66
C TYR A 24 -12.99 5.66 12.17
N GLY A 25 -13.99 5.22 12.95
CA GLY A 25 -15.09 6.05 13.44
C GLY A 25 -14.65 7.37 14.06
N PRO A 26 -13.73 7.36 15.06
CA PRO A 26 -13.26 8.61 15.70
C PRO A 26 -12.63 9.62 14.74
N ALA A 27 -11.95 9.13 13.68
CA ALA A 27 -11.33 10.01 12.68
C ALA A 27 -12.38 10.63 11.76
N LEU A 28 -13.39 9.87 11.36
CA LEU A 28 -14.51 10.36 10.55
C LEU A 28 -15.33 11.40 11.32
N GLU A 29 -15.66 11.13 12.58
CA GLU A 29 -16.34 12.07 13.48
C GLU A 29 -15.56 13.38 13.63
N ALA A 30 -14.25 13.31 13.85
CA ALA A 30 -13.40 14.48 14.00
C ALA A 30 -13.33 15.34 12.72
N ILE A 31 -13.33 14.70 11.54
CA ILE A 31 -13.39 15.41 10.25
C ILE A 31 -14.75 16.11 10.09
N GLU A 32 -15.83 15.43 10.45
CA GLU A 32 -17.20 15.99 10.39
C GLU A 32 -17.35 17.19 11.32
N GLU A 33 -16.90 17.10 12.58
CA GLU A 33 -16.90 18.19 13.54
C GLU A 33 -16.06 19.39 13.05
N ALA A 34 -14.94 19.14 12.39
CA ALA A 34 -14.06 20.17 11.83
C ALA A 34 -14.58 20.79 10.53
N ASN A 35 -15.62 20.24 9.92
CA ASN A 35 -16.14 20.73 8.62
C ASN A 35 -16.62 22.19 8.68
N LEU A 36 -17.28 22.62 9.76
CA LEU A 36 -17.75 24.00 10.00
C LEU A 36 -18.38 24.67 8.75
N GLY A 37 -19.04 23.90 7.89
CA GLY A 37 -19.68 24.37 6.66
C GLY A 37 -18.75 24.52 5.45
N THR A 38 -17.52 24.01 5.48
CA THR A 38 -16.61 23.95 4.33
C THR A 38 -17.23 23.12 3.19
N LEU A 39 -17.79 21.96 3.53
CA LEU A 39 -18.52 21.09 2.63
C LEU A 39 -19.99 21.04 3.02
N SER A 40 -20.87 20.90 2.03
CA SER A 40 -22.26 20.53 2.28
C SER A 40 -22.35 19.08 2.79
N SER A 41 -23.46 18.71 3.42
CA SER A 41 -23.65 17.36 3.94
C SER A 41 -23.45 16.27 2.86
N ASN A 42 -23.99 16.48 1.66
CA ASN A 42 -23.81 15.53 0.55
C ASN A 42 -22.35 15.43 0.08
N ALA A 43 -21.64 16.57 -0.03
CA ALA A 43 -20.24 16.58 -0.43
C ALA A 43 -19.33 15.93 0.62
N LEU A 44 -19.65 16.09 1.91
CA LEU A 44 -18.95 15.42 3.00
C LEU A 44 -19.17 13.91 2.98
N GLU A 45 -20.41 13.46 2.76
CA GLU A 45 -20.74 12.04 2.62
C GLU A 45 -20.00 11.40 1.44
N GLU A 46 -19.96 12.08 0.29
CA GLU A 46 -19.18 11.62 -0.88
C GLU A 46 -17.68 11.52 -0.54
N ALA A 47 -17.13 12.51 0.17
CA ALA A 47 -15.73 12.50 0.58
C ALA A 47 -15.42 11.36 1.55
N ILE A 48 -16.29 11.11 2.54
CA ILE A 48 -16.15 9.99 3.48
C ILE A 48 -16.20 8.65 2.74
N ASN A 49 -17.08 8.49 1.76
CA ASN A 49 -17.14 7.29 0.94
C ASN A 49 -15.86 7.07 0.14
N ASP A 50 -15.24 8.13 -0.36
CA ASP A 50 -13.98 8.05 -1.09
C ASP A 50 -12.78 7.62 -0.19
N ILE A 51 -12.82 7.90 1.12
CA ILE A 51 -11.77 7.48 2.07
C ILE A 51 -11.60 5.95 2.11
N TRP A 52 -12.65 5.20 1.86
CA TRP A 52 -12.59 3.72 1.83
C TRP A 52 -11.83 3.15 0.63
N SER A 53 -11.63 3.95 -0.41
CA SER A 53 -11.03 3.50 -1.68
C SER A 53 -9.76 4.26 -2.06
N HIS A 54 -9.46 5.37 -1.39
CA HIS A 54 -8.35 6.25 -1.75
C HIS A 54 -7.60 6.74 -0.50
N PRO A 55 -6.29 7.03 -0.61
CA PRO A 55 -5.51 7.64 0.45
C PRO A 55 -6.12 8.96 0.94
N PHE A 56 -6.12 9.19 2.25
CA PHE A 56 -6.73 10.35 2.88
C PHE A 56 -6.27 11.69 2.30
N ASP A 57 -4.98 11.85 2.01
CA ASP A 57 -4.42 13.08 1.41
C ASP A 57 -4.96 13.34 0.01
N MET A 58 -5.21 12.30 -0.78
CA MET A 58 -5.84 12.42 -2.09
C MET A 58 -7.31 12.83 -1.98
N VAL A 59 -8.05 12.22 -1.05
CA VAL A 59 -9.46 12.55 -0.79
C VAL A 59 -9.59 13.99 -0.29
N ALA A 60 -8.78 14.38 0.69
CA ALA A 60 -8.78 15.73 1.23
C ALA A 60 -8.53 16.79 0.15
N ASN A 61 -7.58 16.53 -0.74
CA ASN A 61 -7.30 17.44 -1.87
C ASN A 61 -8.44 17.45 -2.90
N LYS A 62 -8.96 16.27 -3.29
CA LYS A 62 -10.04 16.14 -4.29
C LYS A 62 -11.32 16.87 -3.85
N HIS A 63 -11.69 16.73 -2.60
CA HIS A 63 -12.93 17.29 -2.05
C HIS A 63 -12.77 18.67 -1.41
N GLY A 64 -11.54 19.22 -1.36
CA GLY A 64 -11.28 20.55 -0.83
C GLY A 64 -11.48 20.66 0.68
N PHE A 65 -10.96 19.72 1.44
CA PHE A 65 -10.98 19.79 2.90
C PHE A 65 -10.29 21.05 3.40
N SER A 66 -10.86 21.68 4.42
CA SER A 66 -10.18 22.78 5.13
C SER A 66 -8.94 22.24 5.88
N THR A 67 -8.02 23.15 6.22
CA THR A 67 -6.87 22.82 7.07
C THR A 67 -7.30 22.15 8.38
N ALA A 68 -8.39 22.64 9.00
CA ALA A 68 -8.91 22.06 10.23
C ALA A 68 -9.39 20.61 10.05
N MET A 69 -10.07 20.30 8.93
CA MET A 69 -10.50 18.93 8.62
C MET A 69 -9.31 18.01 8.37
N ILE A 70 -8.27 18.50 7.65
CA ILE A 70 -7.05 17.75 7.39
C ILE A 70 -6.31 17.45 8.70
N GLU A 71 -6.10 18.45 9.55
CA GLU A 71 -5.43 18.29 10.83
C GLU A 71 -6.20 17.35 11.77
N ALA A 72 -7.53 17.44 11.80
CA ALA A 72 -8.38 16.54 12.57
C ALA A 72 -8.24 15.09 12.06
N GLY A 73 -8.31 14.87 10.75
CA GLY A 73 -8.13 13.56 10.15
C GLY A 73 -6.75 12.98 10.43
N ILE A 74 -5.67 13.72 10.16
CA ILE A 74 -4.29 13.28 10.42
C ILE A 74 -4.11 12.89 11.89
N ARG A 75 -4.59 13.71 12.81
CA ARG A 75 -4.48 13.46 14.25
C ARG A 75 -5.16 12.17 14.69
N GLU A 76 -6.36 11.91 14.21
CA GLU A 76 -7.14 10.76 14.65
C GLU A 76 -6.79 9.48 13.88
N PHE A 77 -6.64 9.54 12.54
CA PHE A 77 -6.15 8.39 11.78
C PHE A 77 -4.76 7.95 12.23
N GLY A 78 -3.87 8.89 12.60
CA GLY A 78 -2.53 8.59 13.10
C GLY A 78 -2.51 7.82 14.44
N LYS A 79 -3.64 7.70 15.15
CA LYS A 79 -3.76 6.92 16.39
C LYS A 79 -4.20 5.48 16.13
N ILE A 80 -4.72 5.16 14.94
CA ILE A 80 -5.30 3.86 14.66
C ILE A 80 -4.22 2.79 14.66
N GLU A 81 -4.52 1.70 15.34
CA GLU A 81 -3.77 0.44 15.29
C GLU A 81 -4.72 -0.71 14.97
N THR A 82 -4.18 -1.75 14.37
CA THR A 82 -4.90 -2.99 14.11
C THR A 82 -5.26 -3.66 15.45
N PRO A 83 -6.54 -3.98 15.67
CA PRO A 83 -7.01 -4.43 17.00
C PRO A 83 -6.66 -5.90 17.33
N GLY A 84 -6.18 -6.67 16.35
CA GLY A 84 -5.92 -8.10 16.54
C GLY A 84 -5.19 -8.71 15.35
N PRO A 85 -5.04 -10.04 15.33
CA PRO A 85 -4.38 -10.73 14.24
C PRO A 85 -5.15 -10.57 12.94
N LEU A 86 -4.40 -10.46 11.83
CA LEU A 86 -4.91 -10.46 10.47
C LEU A 86 -4.48 -11.75 9.77
N HIS A 87 -5.16 -12.12 8.70
CA HIS A 87 -4.95 -13.36 7.97
C HIS A 87 -4.48 -13.14 6.52
N GLY A 88 -4.70 -11.93 5.99
CA GLY A 88 -4.42 -11.62 4.60
C GLY A 88 -5.31 -12.42 3.64
N TYR A 89 -4.80 -12.69 2.44
CA TYR A 89 -5.52 -13.48 1.44
C TYR A 89 -5.36 -15.01 1.61
N GLY A 90 -4.65 -15.46 2.67
CA GLY A 90 -4.45 -16.89 2.95
C GLY A 90 -3.26 -17.52 2.22
N ASP A 91 -2.48 -16.74 1.49
CA ASP A 91 -1.33 -17.17 0.69
C ASP A 91 0.01 -16.61 1.17
N LEU A 92 0.02 -15.97 2.35
CA LEU A 92 1.24 -15.33 2.91
C LEU A 92 2.38 -16.32 3.18
N SER A 93 2.08 -17.62 3.38
CA SER A 93 3.10 -18.67 3.56
C SER A 93 4.02 -18.83 2.35
N PHE A 94 3.62 -18.36 1.16
CA PHE A 94 4.50 -18.37 -0.01
C PHE A 94 5.65 -17.36 0.11
N LEU A 95 5.60 -16.39 1.03
CA LEU A 95 6.74 -15.53 1.32
C LEU A 95 7.97 -16.31 1.80
N ASP A 96 7.77 -17.47 2.44
CA ASP A 96 8.85 -18.39 2.87
C ASP A 96 9.57 -19.09 1.69
N SER A 97 8.99 -19.06 0.49
CA SER A 97 9.55 -19.76 -0.68
C SER A 97 10.65 -18.97 -1.40
N PHE A 98 10.89 -17.73 -1.00
CA PHE A 98 11.86 -16.86 -1.67
C PHE A 98 13.18 -16.79 -0.90
N ASP A 99 14.29 -17.22 -1.55
CA ASP A 99 15.66 -17.10 -1.02
C ASP A 99 16.31 -15.75 -1.34
N ILE A 100 15.56 -14.81 -1.92
CA ILE A 100 16.02 -13.46 -2.27
C ILE A 100 15.44 -12.41 -1.32
N PRO A 101 16.09 -11.25 -1.13
CA PRO A 101 15.57 -10.16 -0.31
C PRO A 101 14.17 -9.71 -0.72
N LEU A 102 13.27 -9.63 0.26
CA LEU A 102 11.95 -9.05 0.11
C LEU A 102 11.89 -7.69 0.79
N PHE A 103 11.22 -6.74 0.15
CA PHE A 103 10.95 -5.40 0.68
C PHE A 103 9.44 -5.18 0.70
N LEU A 104 8.95 -4.48 1.70
CA LEU A 104 7.56 -4.06 1.76
C LEU A 104 7.50 -2.53 1.71
N VAL A 105 6.79 -1.98 0.72
CA VAL A 105 6.62 -0.53 0.54
C VAL A 105 5.13 -0.21 0.44
N THR A 106 4.58 0.34 1.51
CA THR A 106 3.15 0.67 1.59
C THR A 106 2.92 2.17 1.83
N SER A 107 1.77 2.69 1.45
CA SER A 107 1.37 4.08 1.73
C SER A 107 0.19 4.11 2.69
N GLY A 108 0.23 4.98 3.70
CA GLY A 108 -0.85 5.10 4.67
C GLY A 108 -0.39 5.84 5.94
N PHE A 109 -1.19 5.76 6.98
CA PHE A 109 -0.79 6.25 8.31
C PHE A 109 0.23 5.29 8.92
N ARG A 110 1.37 5.80 9.35
CA ARG A 110 2.52 4.99 9.78
C ARG A 110 2.12 3.91 10.80
N ARG A 111 1.50 4.34 11.90
CA ARG A 111 1.12 3.45 12.99
C ARG A 111 0.19 2.33 12.53
N LEU A 112 -0.79 2.65 11.69
CA LEU A 112 -1.73 1.68 11.13
C LEU A 112 -1.01 0.66 10.23
N GLN A 113 -0.20 1.12 9.27
CA GLN A 113 0.47 0.21 8.34
C GLN A 113 1.47 -0.71 9.06
N GLU A 114 2.28 -0.18 9.97
CA GLU A 114 3.20 -0.99 10.77
C GLU A 114 2.45 -2.00 11.65
N SER A 115 1.29 -1.61 12.23
CA SER A 115 0.48 -2.53 13.04
C SER A 115 -0.16 -3.63 12.19
N LYS A 116 -0.58 -3.35 10.95
CA LYS A 116 -1.05 -4.37 10.00
C LYS A 116 0.03 -5.41 9.71
N VAL A 117 1.25 -4.97 9.39
CA VAL A 117 2.38 -5.88 9.09
C VAL A 117 2.68 -6.78 10.30
N ARG A 118 2.68 -6.22 11.52
CA ARG A 118 2.82 -7.01 12.76
C ARG A 118 1.67 -7.98 12.96
N ALA A 119 0.42 -7.54 12.75
CA ALA A 119 -0.78 -8.36 12.94
C ALA A 119 -0.88 -9.52 11.93
N LEU A 120 -0.31 -9.36 10.73
CA LEU A 120 -0.17 -10.42 9.72
C LEU A 120 0.95 -11.41 10.06
N GLY A 121 1.84 -11.08 10.99
CA GLY A 121 2.99 -11.92 11.36
C GLY A 121 4.07 -12.00 10.28
N ILE A 122 4.15 -11.03 9.37
CA ILE A 122 5.03 -11.09 8.20
C ILE A 122 6.28 -10.19 8.29
N VAL A 123 6.51 -9.52 9.44
CA VAL A 123 7.64 -8.58 9.60
C VAL A 123 8.98 -9.23 9.23
N ASP A 124 9.21 -10.44 9.71
CA ASP A 124 10.50 -11.15 9.60
C ASP A 124 10.78 -11.68 8.18
N HIS A 125 9.81 -11.65 7.27
CA HIS A 125 9.99 -12.02 5.87
C HIS A 125 10.69 -10.91 5.07
N PHE A 126 10.61 -9.67 5.54
CA PHE A 126 11.11 -8.50 4.80
C PHE A 126 12.43 -8.00 5.37
N LEU A 127 13.39 -7.75 4.48
CA LEU A 127 14.64 -7.06 4.83
C LEU A 127 14.37 -5.65 5.32
N GLU A 128 13.40 -4.97 4.69
CA GLU A 128 12.93 -3.64 5.10
C GLU A 128 11.41 -3.52 4.91
N VAL A 129 10.75 -2.88 5.87
CA VAL A 129 9.36 -2.43 5.79
C VAL A 129 9.36 -0.90 5.79
N VAL A 130 8.94 -0.29 4.67
CA VAL A 130 8.95 1.17 4.50
C VAL A 130 7.54 1.68 4.31
N VAL A 131 7.12 2.59 5.17
CA VAL A 131 5.82 3.27 5.07
C VAL A 131 6.01 4.66 4.46
N ASP A 132 5.37 4.92 3.32
CA ASP A 132 5.18 6.27 2.76
C ASP A 132 4.09 6.97 3.58
N ALA A 133 4.49 7.50 4.76
CA ALA A 133 3.58 7.93 5.80
C ALA A 133 2.84 9.22 5.46
N ILE A 134 1.49 9.17 5.45
CA ILE A 134 0.62 10.33 5.17
C ILE A 134 0.71 11.36 6.30
N ASP A 135 0.89 10.90 7.52
CA ASP A 135 1.03 11.70 8.75
C ASP A 135 2.42 12.32 8.94
N GLU A 136 3.36 12.04 8.02
CA GLU A 136 4.70 12.62 8.03
C GLU A 136 5.00 13.36 6.69
N PRO A 137 4.23 14.37 6.32
CA PRO A 137 4.28 14.97 4.98
C PRO A 137 5.66 15.56 4.60
N GLU A 138 6.40 16.08 5.58
CA GLU A 138 7.74 16.67 5.38
C GLU A 138 8.82 15.62 5.03
N ALA A 139 8.65 14.38 5.50
CA ALA A 139 9.58 13.27 5.22
C ALA A 139 9.17 12.43 4.00
N ARG A 140 8.02 12.72 3.43
CA ARG A 140 7.39 11.90 2.43
C ARG A 140 8.02 12.01 1.04
N ILE A 141 8.57 10.92 0.52
CA ILE A 141 9.20 10.86 -0.82
C ILE A 141 8.42 10.03 -1.83
N ARG A 142 7.24 9.54 -1.43
CA ARG A 142 6.36 8.70 -2.22
C ARG A 142 6.99 7.34 -2.60
N LYS A 143 6.17 6.34 -2.96
CA LYS A 143 6.65 5.00 -3.34
C LYS A 143 7.78 5.04 -4.38
N LYS A 144 7.69 5.94 -5.37
CA LYS A 144 8.74 6.09 -6.40
C LYS A 144 10.11 6.45 -5.81
N GLY A 145 10.15 7.39 -4.88
CA GLY A 145 11.38 7.79 -4.20
C GLY A 145 11.92 6.68 -3.30
N ILE A 146 11.04 5.97 -2.60
CA ILE A 146 11.39 4.85 -1.73
C ILE A 146 12.00 3.71 -2.56
N ILE A 147 11.32 3.27 -3.63
CA ILE A 147 11.79 2.19 -4.50
C ILE A 147 13.13 2.56 -5.14
N LYS A 148 13.27 3.81 -5.60
CA LYS A 148 14.57 4.29 -6.11
C LYS A 148 15.65 4.24 -5.02
N GLY A 149 15.33 4.63 -3.79
CA GLY A 149 16.25 4.56 -2.64
C GLY A 149 16.71 3.13 -2.36
N ILE A 150 15.80 2.15 -2.38
CA ILE A 150 16.13 0.72 -2.23
C ILE A 150 17.12 0.28 -3.32
N LEU A 151 16.86 0.62 -4.59
CA LEU A 151 17.77 0.31 -5.68
C LEU A 151 19.18 0.90 -5.46
N ASP A 152 19.24 2.18 -5.10
CA ASP A 152 20.50 2.92 -4.95
C ASP A 152 21.31 2.40 -3.74
N ILE A 153 20.64 2.09 -2.61
CA ILE A 153 21.28 1.61 -1.37
C ILE A 153 21.83 0.20 -1.52
N HIS A 154 21.05 -0.72 -2.12
CA HIS A 154 21.41 -2.13 -2.25
C HIS A 154 22.17 -2.45 -3.55
N GLY A 155 22.28 -1.48 -4.47
CA GLY A 155 22.97 -1.65 -5.74
C GLY A 155 22.24 -2.55 -6.75
N PHE A 156 20.91 -2.67 -6.63
CA PHE A 156 20.13 -3.51 -7.53
C PHE A 156 19.95 -2.88 -8.91
N SER A 157 20.07 -3.69 -9.95
CA SER A 157 19.69 -3.32 -11.31
C SER A 157 18.18 -3.40 -11.51
N ARG A 158 17.62 -2.46 -12.28
CA ARG A 158 16.16 -2.38 -12.52
C ARG A 158 15.58 -3.60 -13.19
N ASP A 159 16.35 -4.25 -14.05
CA ASP A 159 15.99 -5.48 -14.78
C ASP A 159 16.06 -6.74 -13.90
N ARG A 160 16.60 -6.62 -12.68
CA ARG A 160 16.80 -7.73 -11.72
C ARG A 160 15.92 -7.63 -10.48
N ILE A 161 15.00 -6.69 -10.45
CA ILE A 161 13.97 -6.60 -9.40
C ILE A 161 12.57 -6.62 -10.00
N ILE A 162 11.60 -6.97 -9.18
CA ILE A 162 10.18 -6.96 -9.53
C ILE A 162 9.41 -6.22 -8.44
N VAL A 163 8.49 -5.36 -8.87
CA VAL A 163 7.51 -4.73 -7.99
C VAL A 163 6.21 -5.52 -8.07
N VAL A 164 5.69 -5.93 -6.92
CA VAL A 164 4.46 -6.72 -6.78
C VAL A 164 3.39 -5.87 -6.07
N GLY A 165 2.25 -5.65 -6.68
CA GLY A 165 1.16 -4.85 -6.11
C GLY A 165 -0.12 -4.96 -6.92
N ASP A 166 -1.20 -4.33 -6.45
CA ASP A 166 -2.52 -4.40 -7.10
C ASP A 166 -2.84 -3.19 -7.98
N SER A 167 -2.29 -2.01 -7.62
CA SER A 167 -2.79 -0.74 -8.14
C SER A 167 -2.09 -0.27 -9.41
N GLN A 168 -2.88 -0.11 -10.49
CA GLN A 168 -2.40 0.50 -11.73
C GLN A 168 -1.95 1.96 -11.56
N HIS A 169 -2.45 2.66 -10.54
CA HIS A 169 -2.17 4.07 -10.28
C HIS A 169 -1.02 4.30 -9.28
N SER A 170 -0.56 3.24 -8.65
CA SER A 170 0.49 3.22 -7.64
C SER A 170 1.68 2.35 -8.09
N GLU A 171 1.74 1.08 -7.68
CA GLU A 171 2.90 0.19 -7.89
C GLU A 171 3.21 -0.02 -9.37
N ILE A 172 2.18 -0.34 -10.18
CA ILE A 172 2.35 -0.64 -11.61
C ILE A 172 2.84 0.60 -12.36
N LYS A 173 2.26 1.76 -12.06
CA LYS A 173 2.70 3.04 -12.63
C LYS A 173 4.13 3.37 -12.23
N VAL A 174 4.48 3.20 -10.95
CA VAL A 174 5.84 3.47 -10.46
C VAL A 174 6.85 2.54 -11.09
N ALA A 175 6.54 1.26 -11.22
CA ALA A 175 7.39 0.28 -11.90
C ALA A 175 7.62 0.68 -13.38
N GLU A 176 6.56 1.03 -14.12
CA GLU A 176 6.66 1.54 -15.50
C GLU A 176 7.56 2.78 -15.57
N GLU A 177 7.36 3.78 -14.72
CA GLU A 177 8.13 5.01 -14.69
C GLU A 177 9.62 4.81 -14.34
N LEU A 178 9.95 3.76 -13.58
CA LEU A 178 11.32 3.41 -13.22
C LEU A 178 11.95 2.41 -14.20
N GLY A 179 11.19 1.86 -15.15
CA GLY A 179 11.66 0.81 -16.06
C GLY A 179 11.92 -0.52 -15.35
N ILE A 180 11.08 -0.86 -14.37
CA ILE A 180 11.12 -2.08 -13.56
C ILE A 180 9.98 -3.00 -14.00
N ARG A 181 10.19 -4.30 -14.03
CA ARG A 181 9.12 -5.27 -14.25
C ARG A 181 8.15 -5.27 -13.07
N SER A 182 6.86 -5.41 -13.36
CA SER A 182 5.81 -5.46 -12.35
C SER A 182 4.98 -6.74 -12.46
N VAL A 183 4.55 -7.24 -11.32
CA VAL A 183 3.56 -8.30 -11.19
C VAL A 183 2.33 -7.72 -10.51
N GLN A 184 1.20 -7.71 -11.20
CA GLN A 184 -0.05 -7.28 -10.60
C GLN A 184 -0.78 -8.47 -9.96
N THR A 185 -1.13 -8.34 -8.68
CA THR A 185 -2.01 -9.28 -7.99
C THR A 185 -3.48 -8.96 -8.31
N LEU A 186 -4.18 -9.90 -8.92
CA LEU A 186 -5.60 -9.76 -9.28
C LEU A 186 -6.50 -10.25 -8.13
N ARG A 187 -6.43 -9.57 -7.00
CA ARG A 187 -7.28 -9.84 -5.85
C ARG A 187 -8.75 -9.50 -6.13
N PRO A 188 -9.71 -9.97 -5.32
CA PRO A 188 -11.13 -9.65 -5.51
C PRO A 188 -11.36 -8.15 -5.66
N GLY A 189 -11.98 -7.74 -6.78
CA GLY A 189 -12.24 -6.34 -7.11
C GLY A 189 -11.13 -5.60 -7.86
N VAL A 190 -9.95 -6.22 -8.05
CA VAL A 190 -8.84 -5.63 -8.82
C VAL A 190 -9.02 -5.96 -10.31
N SER A 191 -9.04 -4.92 -11.15
CA SER A 191 -9.07 -5.08 -12.61
C SER A 191 -7.66 -5.14 -13.18
N PRO A 192 -7.42 -5.97 -14.23
CA PRO A 192 -6.11 -6.04 -14.87
C PRO A 192 -5.63 -4.69 -15.40
N ALA A 193 -4.42 -4.31 -15.04
CA ALA A 193 -3.76 -3.10 -15.51
C ALA A 193 -3.03 -3.39 -16.84
N PRO A 194 -3.30 -2.63 -17.92
CA PRO A 194 -2.64 -2.87 -19.23
C PRO A 194 -1.13 -2.66 -19.21
N LYS A 195 -0.61 -1.99 -18.20
CA LYS A 195 0.82 -1.65 -18.05
C LYS A 195 1.57 -2.60 -17.12
N ALA A 196 0.87 -3.51 -16.44
CA ALA A 196 1.53 -4.55 -15.66
C ALA A 196 2.29 -5.50 -16.60
N THR A 197 3.51 -5.88 -16.21
CA THR A 197 4.31 -6.83 -17.01
C THR A 197 3.71 -8.22 -16.92
N TYR A 198 3.28 -8.62 -15.73
CA TYR A 198 2.66 -9.91 -15.46
C TYR A 198 1.45 -9.76 -14.53
N HIS A 199 0.60 -10.77 -14.51
CA HIS A 199 -0.56 -10.85 -13.62
C HIS A 199 -0.58 -12.22 -12.94
N ILE A 200 -0.91 -12.24 -11.64
CA ILE A 200 -1.11 -13.44 -10.85
C ILE A 200 -2.42 -13.34 -10.06
N GLN A 201 -3.04 -14.47 -9.73
CA GLN A 201 -4.24 -14.52 -8.88
C GLN A 201 -3.88 -14.60 -7.40
N ASP A 202 -2.80 -15.33 -7.09
CA ASP A 202 -2.26 -15.47 -5.73
C ASP A 202 -0.74 -15.56 -5.73
N LEU A 203 -0.12 -15.48 -4.53
CA LEU A 203 1.33 -15.51 -4.39
C LEU A 203 1.96 -16.85 -4.76
N GLY A 204 1.18 -17.94 -4.78
CA GLY A 204 1.66 -19.27 -5.15
C GLY A 204 2.10 -19.38 -6.62
N GLU A 205 1.62 -18.47 -7.48
CA GLU A 205 2.05 -18.42 -8.88
C GLU A 205 3.41 -17.69 -9.07
N LEU A 206 3.84 -16.92 -8.07
CA LEU A 206 5.04 -16.09 -8.19
C LEU A 206 6.35 -16.89 -8.29
N PRO A 207 6.57 -18.00 -7.54
CA PRO A 207 7.76 -18.82 -7.70
C PRO A 207 7.96 -19.36 -9.12
N ASP A 208 6.92 -19.95 -9.71
CA ASP A 208 6.97 -20.49 -11.09
C ASP A 208 7.24 -19.39 -12.12
N LEU A 209 6.64 -18.20 -11.91
CA LEU A 209 6.91 -17.03 -12.75
C LEU A 209 8.38 -16.64 -12.68
N LEU A 210 8.97 -16.56 -11.48
CA LEU A 210 10.38 -16.19 -11.30
C LEU A 210 11.32 -17.21 -11.95
N GLU A 211 11.05 -18.51 -11.79
CA GLU A 211 11.82 -19.55 -12.48
C GLU A 211 11.79 -19.40 -13.98
N SER A 212 10.64 -19.06 -14.58
CA SER A 212 10.51 -18.85 -16.01
C SER A 212 11.35 -17.66 -16.50
N LEU A 213 11.48 -16.62 -15.70
CA LEU A 213 12.24 -15.41 -16.03
C LEU A 213 13.76 -15.61 -15.92
N ASP A 214 14.20 -16.57 -15.15
CA ASP A 214 15.62 -16.89 -15.02
C ASP A 214 16.14 -17.79 -16.16
N LEU A 215 15.23 -18.36 -16.96
CA LEU A 215 15.54 -19.17 -18.13
C LEU A 215 15.64 -18.34 -19.44
N GLU A 216 15.19 -17.08 -19.41
CA GLU A 216 15.31 -16.13 -20.55
C GLU A 216 16.66 -15.39 -20.54
#